data_fa307c324a71115f1d09990225c6ab0c
#
_entry.id   fa307c324a71115f1d09990225c6ab0c
#
_cell.length_a   1.000
_cell.length_b   1.000
_cell.length_c   1.000
_cell.angle_alpha   90.00
_cell.angle_beta   90.00
_cell.angle_gamma   90.00
#
_symmetry.space_group_name_H-M   'P 1'
#
loop_
_entity.id
_entity.type
_entity.pdbx_description
1 polymer ?
#
loop_
_entity_poly.entity_id
_entity_poly.type
_entity_poly.pdbx_seq_one_letter_code
_entity_poly.pdbx_strand_id
1 'polypeptide(L)'
;MNVEEGRLVGCRFFETHVLHSCFVVFNVCMNLTVLCRKMFPVDLPPVVETDLRSASEQYLLSLKSRPEDNDCFQSSKTSKLEITANNIKWLQLFEDDQARSSLLALHPPDDPAQVVALYLHGSWWSVNDVIRTSCKSRTDLLPVQSLMERLVMFLLSQVVERPSLGEALFSLHPRTESAKLLWRDGQAVGFYTVKNKGSLCDSWSSRCYQLPVLDTVLVRPSWRKRGLGLKMLSDFCSSFPSEQVLGISVPLSPSMVAVCRRFLQLNEDYRDRLYEVEAPGEWTQRRNVWLNIQLSRYSLSGDEVV
;
A
#
# COMPACT_ATOMS: atom_id res chain seq x y z
N MET A 1 -59.49 15.60 43.27
CA MET A 1 -59.33 14.28 43.87
C MET A 1 -58.12 13.63 43.24
N ASN A 2 -57.04 13.76 43.95
CA ASN A 2 -55.88 12.92 44.18
C ASN A 2 -55.41 12.08 42.99
N VAL A 3 -54.28 12.39 42.30
CA VAL A 3 -52.88 12.50 42.69
C VAL A 3 -52.21 11.13 42.94
N GLU A 4 -51.22 10.79 42.21
CA GLU A 4 -49.94 10.43 42.83
C GLU A 4 -48.80 10.44 41.80
N GLU A 5 -47.79 11.22 42.14
CA GLU A 5 -46.46 11.23 41.53
C GLU A 5 -45.73 9.91 41.83
N GLY A 6 -45.15 9.30 40.82
CA GLY A 6 -44.23 8.17 40.92
C GLY A 6 -42.87 8.52 40.28
N ARG A 7 -41.90 8.86 41.14
CA ARG A 7 -40.49 9.10 40.81
C ARG A 7 -39.87 7.94 40.00
N LEU A 8 -39.32 8.23 38.84
CA LEU A 8 -38.32 7.40 38.16
C LEU A 8 -36.93 7.86 38.59
N VAL A 9 -36.33 7.10 39.48
CA VAL A 9 -34.90 7.17 39.82
C VAL A 9 -34.25 5.89 39.34
N GLY A 10 -33.22 5.99 38.54
CA GLY A 10 -32.19 4.98 38.40
C GLY A 10 -32.25 4.04 37.21
N CYS A 11 -31.66 4.44 36.11
CA CYS A 11 -31.04 3.54 35.15
C CYS A 11 -29.93 4.29 34.38
N ARG A 12 -28.82 4.55 35.04
CA ARG A 12 -27.61 5.09 34.41
C ARG A 12 -26.34 4.35 34.83
N PHE A 13 -26.42 3.04 35.05
CA PHE A 13 -25.24 2.26 35.47
C PHE A 13 -25.08 0.90 34.78
N PHE A 14 -25.79 0.62 33.69
CA PHE A 14 -25.69 -0.71 33.03
C PHE A 14 -25.03 -0.74 31.66
N GLU A 15 -24.75 0.40 31.01
CA GLU A 15 -24.21 0.37 29.64
C GLU A 15 -22.70 0.17 29.54
N THR A 16 -21.93 0.54 30.56
CA THR A 16 -20.47 0.40 30.50
C THR A 16 -19.95 -1.02 30.81
N HIS A 17 -20.72 -1.79 31.62
CA HIS A 17 -20.31 -3.17 31.92
C HIS A 17 -20.63 -4.18 30.82
N VAL A 18 -21.67 -3.95 30.01
CA VAL A 18 -22.05 -4.86 28.95
C VAL A 18 -21.07 -4.79 27.77
N LEU A 19 -20.58 -3.59 27.43
CA LEU A 19 -19.57 -3.43 26.37
C LEU A 19 -18.22 -4.03 26.74
N HIS A 20 -17.81 -3.90 28.01
CA HIS A 20 -16.56 -4.51 28.50
C HIS A 20 -16.65 -6.04 28.57
N SER A 21 -17.80 -6.56 28.97
CA SER A 21 -18.06 -8.01 29.02
C SER A 21 -18.14 -8.63 27.61
N CYS A 22 -18.75 -7.96 26.64
CA CYS A 22 -18.77 -8.39 25.24
C CYS A 22 -17.37 -8.38 24.61
N PHE A 23 -16.53 -7.40 24.94
CA PHE A 23 -15.16 -7.33 24.42
C PHE A 23 -14.28 -8.43 25.01
N VAL A 24 -14.44 -8.74 26.30
CA VAL A 24 -13.71 -9.86 26.95
C VAL A 24 -14.21 -11.21 26.45
N VAL A 25 -15.52 -11.39 26.28
CA VAL A 25 -16.09 -12.64 25.74
C VAL A 25 -15.75 -12.82 24.27
N PHE A 26 -15.72 -11.74 23.47
CA PHE A 26 -15.26 -11.82 22.08
C PHE A 26 -13.77 -12.21 21.98
N ASN A 27 -12.90 -11.67 22.83
CA ASN A 27 -11.51 -12.06 22.91
C ASN A 27 -11.31 -13.49 23.44
N VAL A 28 -12.13 -13.95 24.39
CA VAL A 28 -12.07 -15.34 24.91
C VAL A 28 -12.64 -16.34 23.91
N CYS A 29 -13.73 -16.04 23.19
CA CYS A 29 -14.24 -16.90 22.12
C CYS A 29 -13.32 -16.96 20.91
N MET A 30 -12.62 -15.88 20.55
CA MET A 30 -11.59 -15.91 19.50
C MET A 30 -10.38 -16.76 19.90
N ASN A 31 -10.11 -16.90 21.21
CA ASN A 31 -9.00 -17.71 21.69
C ASN A 31 -9.28 -19.23 21.79
N LEU A 32 -10.54 -19.66 21.70
CA LEU A 32 -10.90 -21.07 21.95
C LEU A 32 -11.24 -21.89 20.70
N THR A 33 -11.32 -21.29 19.49
CA THR A 33 -11.74 -22.04 18.28
C THR A 33 -10.85 -21.88 17.05
N VAL A 34 -9.74 -21.17 17.15
CA VAL A 34 -8.78 -21.08 16.04
C VAL A 34 -7.44 -21.66 16.48
N LEU A 35 -7.13 -22.87 16.01
CA LEU A 35 -5.74 -23.32 15.85
C LEU A 35 -4.92 -22.08 15.45
N CYS A 36 -3.93 -21.71 16.23
CA CYS A 36 -3.11 -20.50 16.20
C CYS A 36 -2.64 -20.14 14.78
N ARG A 37 -3.54 -19.63 13.93
CA ARG A 37 -3.14 -19.00 12.66
C ARG A 37 -2.53 -17.66 13.01
N LYS A 38 -1.24 -17.52 12.72
CA LYS A 38 -0.57 -16.22 12.83
C LYS A 38 -1.35 -15.22 12.01
N MET A 39 -2.04 -14.27 12.68
CA MET A 39 -2.69 -13.13 12.00
C MET A 39 -1.65 -12.09 11.64
N PHE A 40 -1.87 -11.37 10.57
CA PHE A 40 -0.97 -10.31 10.11
C PHE A 40 -1.69 -8.95 10.20
N PRO A 41 -0.95 -7.82 10.26
CA PRO A 41 -1.56 -6.50 10.45
C PRO A 41 -2.68 -6.16 9.47
N VAL A 42 -2.56 -6.57 8.19
CA VAL A 42 -3.57 -6.34 7.16
C VAL A 42 -4.87 -7.14 7.38
N ASP A 43 -4.83 -8.18 8.21
CA ASP A 43 -5.99 -9.03 8.54
C ASP A 43 -6.69 -8.58 9.82
N LEU A 44 -6.11 -7.62 10.55
CA LEU A 44 -6.68 -7.04 11.76
C LEU A 44 -7.78 -6.02 11.44
N PRO A 45 -8.63 -5.65 12.41
CA PRO A 45 -9.64 -4.63 12.19
C PRO A 45 -9.06 -3.34 11.62
N PRO A 46 -9.81 -2.62 10.74
CA PRO A 46 -9.35 -1.36 10.17
C PRO A 46 -9.00 -0.34 11.24
N VAL A 47 -7.89 0.35 11.05
CA VAL A 47 -7.42 1.43 11.92
C VAL A 47 -7.48 2.75 11.14
N VAL A 48 -7.87 3.81 11.80
CA VAL A 48 -7.78 5.17 11.25
C VAL A 48 -6.44 5.81 11.58
N GLU A 49 -6.02 6.75 10.77
CA GLU A 49 -4.70 7.40 10.88
C GLU A 49 -4.45 8.06 12.23
N THR A 50 -5.49 8.71 12.78
CA THR A 50 -5.42 9.37 14.09
C THR A 50 -5.07 8.38 15.20
N ASP A 51 -5.63 7.18 15.15
CA ASP A 51 -5.40 6.15 16.18
C ASP A 51 -3.98 5.57 16.07
N LEU A 52 -3.49 5.33 14.85
CA LEU A 52 -2.11 4.90 14.62
C LEU A 52 -1.11 5.92 15.16
N ARG A 53 -1.36 7.19 14.89
CA ARG A 53 -0.50 8.27 15.37
C ARG A 53 -0.55 8.39 16.90
N SER A 54 -1.74 8.44 17.49
CA SER A 54 -1.92 8.54 18.95
C SER A 54 -1.27 7.37 19.68
N ALA A 55 -1.41 6.15 19.17
CA ALA A 55 -0.76 4.97 19.73
C ALA A 55 0.78 5.09 19.63
N SER A 56 1.29 5.59 18.51
CA SER A 56 2.72 5.83 18.29
C SER A 56 3.28 6.89 19.24
N GLU A 57 2.56 8.00 19.43
CA GLU A 57 2.94 9.07 20.35
C GLU A 57 2.95 8.57 21.81
N GLN A 58 1.93 7.83 22.22
CA GLN A 58 1.86 7.22 23.56
C GLN A 58 3.02 6.25 23.80
N TYR A 59 3.35 5.41 22.82
CA TYR A 59 4.48 4.51 22.90
C TYR A 59 5.82 5.25 23.08
N LEU A 60 6.04 6.31 22.30
CA LEU A 60 7.26 7.13 22.43
C LEU A 60 7.36 7.83 23.80
N LEU A 61 6.25 8.29 24.35
CA LEU A 61 6.21 8.87 25.70
C LEU A 61 6.53 7.81 26.76
N SER A 62 5.97 6.61 26.64
CA SER A 62 6.26 5.50 27.55
C SER A 62 7.72 5.09 27.52
N LEU A 63 8.33 5.02 26.33
CA LEU A 63 9.73 4.68 26.16
C LEU A 63 10.68 5.73 26.81
N LYS A 64 10.33 7.01 26.72
CA LYS A 64 11.09 8.09 27.37
C LYS A 64 10.97 8.08 28.89
N SER A 65 9.86 7.62 29.42
CA SER A 65 9.59 7.57 30.88
C SER A 65 10.21 6.33 31.56
N ARG A 66 10.60 5.29 30.82
CA ARG A 66 11.17 4.04 31.33
C ARG A 66 12.46 3.65 30.60
N PRO A 67 13.54 4.42 30.76
CA PRO A 67 14.77 4.16 30.03
C PRO A 67 15.48 2.83 30.39
N GLU A 68 15.08 2.19 31.50
CA GLU A 68 15.68 0.92 31.97
C GLU A 68 14.90 -0.34 31.50
N ASP A 69 13.67 -0.18 30.96
CA ASP A 69 12.92 -1.29 30.36
C ASP A 69 13.40 -1.49 28.91
N ASN A 70 14.37 -2.35 28.71
CA ASN A 70 14.94 -2.67 27.39
C ASN A 70 13.95 -3.51 26.57
N ASP A 71 12.97 -2.85 25.95
CA ASP A 71 12.13 -3.48 24.94
C ASP A 71 13.02 -3.98 23.79
N CYS A 72 12.80 -5.23 23.38
CA CYS A 72 13.59 -5.83 22.31
C CYS A 72 12.66 -6.33 21.21
N PHE A 73 13.01 -6.02 19.97
CA PHE A 73 12.38 -6.59 18.80
C PHE A 73 13.18 -7.79 18.29
N GLN A 74 12.48 -8.89 18.04
CA GLN A 74 13.06 -10.08 17.43
C GLN A 74 12.12 -10.64 16.37
N SER A 75 12.62 -10.93 15.19
CA SER A 75 11.88 -11.65 14.15
C SER A 75 12.67 -12.87 13.68
N SER A 76 12.01 -13.74 12.90
CA SER A 76 12.66 -14.96 12.37
C SER A 76 13.89 -14.68 11.47
N LYS A 77 14.07 -13.44 11.03
CA LYS A 77 15.16 -13.03 10.13
C LYS A 77 16.08 -11.98 10.72
N THR A 78 15.75 -11.43 11.90
CA THR A 78 16.50 -10.36 12.53
C THR A 78 17.07 -10.83 13.86
N SER A 79 18.33 -10.56 14.13
CA SER A 79 18.91 -10.70 15.46
C SER A 79 18.11 -9.85 16.46
N LYS A 80 18.19 -10.20 17.74
CA LYS A 80 17.55 -9.42 18.80
C LYS A 80 18.03 -7.98 18.73
N LEU A 81 17.12 -7.05 18.48
CA LEU A 81 17.38 -5.61 18.35
C LEU A 81 16.75 -4.88 19.53
N GLU A 82 17.57 -4.18 20.29
CA GLU A 82 17.09 -3.31 21.36
C GLU A 82 16.35 -2.10 20.78
N ILE A 83 15.21 -1.75 21.37
CA ILE A 83 14.37 -0.63 20.95
C ILE A 83 14.71 0.57 21.84
N THR A 84 15.25 1.62 21.22
CA THR A 84 15.66 2.85 21.88
C THR A 84 15.08 4.06 21.17
N ALA A 85 15.02 5.20 21.85
CA ALA A 85 14.58 6.46 21.22
C ALA A 85 15.48 6.89 20.04
N ASN A 86 16.71 6.38 19.96
CA ASN A 86 17.67 6.75 18.92
C ASN A 86 17.49 5.97 17.62
N ASN A 87 16.87 4.78 17.67
CA ASN A 87 16.67 3.92 16.49
C ASN A 87 15.21 3.84 16.04
N ILE A 88 14.34 4.68 16.62
CA ILE A 88 12.96 4.87 16.18
C ILE A 88 12.85 6.19 15.42
N LYS A 89 12.21 6.15 14.23
CA LYS A 89 11.96 7.35 13.43
C LYS A 89 10.51 7.37 12.97
N TRP A 90 10.01 8.58 12.72
CA TRP A 90 8.73 8.77 12.05
C TRP A 90 8.86 8.45 10.56
N LEU A 91 7.97 7.63 10.05
CA LEU A 91 7.86 7.26 8.64
C LEU A 91 6.59 7.89 8.07
N GLN A 92 6.74 8.76 7.07
CA GLN A 92 5.62 9.44 6.41
C GLN A 92 5.11 8.59 5.25
N LEU A 93 3.80 8.35 5.20
CA LEU A 93 3.17 7.47 4.20
C LEU A 93 2.74 8.19 2.92
N PHE A 94 2.47 9.49 3.00
CA PHE A 94 1.96 10.29 1.88
C PHE A 94 2.76 11.58 1.73
N GLU A 95 2.70 12.15 0.53
CA GLU A 95 3.40 13.38 0.18
C GLU A 95 2.72 14.66 0.73
N ASP A 96 1.50 14.53 1.26
CA ASP A 96 0.79 15.66 1.84
C ASP A 96 1.50 16.17 3.11
N ASP A 97 1.60 17.51 3.25
CA ASP A 97 2.24 18.18 4.38
C ASP A 97 1.57 17.92 5.74
N GLN A 98 0.56 17.07 5.77
CA GLN A 98 -0.13 16.70 6.98
C GLN A 98 0.63 15.58 7.70
N ALA A 99 1.41 15.94 8.72
CA ALA A 99 2.09 15.01 9.62
C ALA A 99 1.17 13.95 10.28
N ARG A 100 -0.12 13.92 9.95
CA ARG A 100 -1.14 13.00 10.49
C ARG A 100 -0.92 11.54 10.07
N SER A 101 -0.29 11.31 8.92
CA SER A 101 -0.12 9.99 8.31
C SER A 101 1.27 9.43 8.50
N SER A 102 1.83 9.64 9.68
CA SER A 102 3.12 9.08 10.05
C SER A 102 2.97 7.99 11.10
N LEU A 103 3.85 7.01 11.04
CA LEU A 103 3.93 5.90 11.98
C LEU A 103 5.38 5.67 12.42
N LEU A 104 5.58 4.91 13.50
CA LEU A 104 6.93 4.63 13.99
C LEU A 104 7.55 3.48 13.21
N ALA A 105 8.78 3.70 12.78
CA ALA A 105 9.63 2.71 12.15
C ALA A 105 10.89 2.45 13.01
N LEU A 106 11.25 1.20 13.16
CA LEU A 106 12.45 0.74 13.85
C LEU A 106 13.57 0.51 12.84
N HIS A 107 14.72 1.06 13.12
CA HIS A 107 15.92 1.01 12.29
C HIS A 107 17.04 0.30 13.02
N PRO A 108 17.87 -0.53 12.37
CA PRO A 108 19.06 -1.09 12.99
C PRO A 108 20.13 0.01 13.17
N PRO A 109 20.94 -0.04 14.23
CA PRO A 109 21.95 0.98 14.50
C PRO A 109 23.04 1.08 13.42
N ASP A 110 23.35 -0.03 12.78
CA ASP A 110 24.36 -0.17 11.71
C ASP A 110 23.86 0.28 10.34
N ASP A 111 22.56 0.30 10.10
CA ASP A 111 21.96 0.83 8.86
C ASP A 111 20.69 1.66 9.17
N PRO A 112 20.85 2.94 9.51
CA PRO A 112 19.73 3.83 9.86
C PRO A 112 18.83 4.17 8.65
N ALA A 113 19.15 3.73 7.45
CA ALA A 113 18.29 3.85 6.27
C ALA A 113 17.36 2.63 6.11
N GLN A 114 17.68 1.48 6.72
CA GLN A 114 16.86 0.30 6.68
C GLN A 114 15.71 0.40 7.69
N VAL A 115 14.49 0.01 7.28
CA VAL A 115 13.36 -0.22 8.18
C VAL A 115 13.22 -1.72 8.42
N VAL A 116 13.25 -2.15 9.69
CA VAL A 116 13.12 -3.57 10.06
C VAL A 116 11.76 -3.91 10.63
N ALA A 117 11.12 -2.96 11.32
CA ALA A 117 9.80 -3.15 11.90
C ALA A 117 9.00 -1.84 11.94
N LEU A 118 7.69 -1.98 12.10
CA LEU A 118 6.73 -0.88 12.22
C LEU A 118 5.87 -1.09 13.46
N TYR A 119 5.54 0.00 14.15
CA TYR A 119 4.64 -0.02 15.31
C TYR A 119 3.19 0.11 14.84
N LEU A 120 2.44 -0.98 14.92
CA LEU A 120 1.07 -1.08 14.44
C LEU A 120 0.22 -1.85 15.46
N HIS A 121 -1.02 -1.42 15.70
CA HIS A 121 -1.94 -2.08 16.62
C HIS A 121 -1.33 -2.36 18.02
N GLY A 122 -0.55 -1.41 18.55
CA GLY A 122 0.07 -1.54 19.86
C GLY A 122 1.25 -2.51 19.95
N SER A 123 1.79 -2.95 18.81
CA SER A 123 2.89 -3.92 18.75
C SER A 123 3.86 -3.62 17.61
N TRP A 124 5.09 -4.11 17.73
CA TRP A 124 6.08 -4.07 16.66
C TRP A 124 5.91 -5.25 15.71
N TRP A 125 5.80 -4.97 14.42
CA TRP A 125 5.66 -5.96 13.36
C TRP A 125 6.83 -5.87 12.39
N SER A 126 7.42 -7.01 12.03
CA SER A 126 8.43 -7.01 10.99
C SER A 126 7.85 -6.54 9.65
N VAL A 127 8.65 -5.84 8.84
CA VAL A 127 8.24 -5.43 7.48
C VAL A 127 7.74 -6.63 6.68
N ASN A 128 8.38 -7.79 6.84
CA ASN A 128 7.95 -9.03 6.18
C ASN A 128 6.56 -9.52 6.65
N ASP A 129 6.18 -9.29 7.91
CA ASP A 129 4.86 -9.68 8.40
C ASP A 129 3.78 -8.68 7.96
N VAL A 130 4.11 -7.40 7.83
CA VAL A 130 3.15 -6.37 7.38
C VAL A 130 2.70 -6.60 5.92
N ILE A 131 3.56 -7.12 5.06
CA ILE A 131 3.21 -7.41 3.66
C ILE A 131 2.59 -8.80 3.46
N ARG A 132 2.21 -9.49 4.54
CA ARG A 132 1.61 -10.84 4.51
C ARG A 132 0.17 -10.83 4.95
N THR A 133 -0.54 -11.89 4.57
CA THR A 133 -1.92 -12.16 4.97
C THR A 133 -2.11 -13.64 5.30
N SER A 134 -2.94 -13.93 6.29
CA SER A 134 -3.44 -15.27 6.59
C SER A 134 -4.80 -15.55 5.94
N CYS A 135 -5.42 -14.51 5.39
CA CYS A 135 -6.74 -14.58 4.76
C CYS A 135 -6.65 -15.24 3.37
N LYS A 136 -7.26 -16.40 3.22
CA LYS A 136 -7.27 -17.16 1.95
C LYS A 136 -8.00 -16.46 0.81
N SER A 137 -8.93 -15.56 1.11
CA SER A 137 -9.64 -14.77 0.11
C SER A 137 -8.78 -13.62 -0.46
N ARG A 138 -7.69 -13.27 0.23
CA ARG A 138 -6.74 -12.27 -0.25
C ARG A 138 -5.81 -12.91 -1.27
N THR A 139 -6.31 -13.06 -2.46
CA THR A 139 -5.58 -13.63 -3.59
C THR A 139 -5.83 -12.80 -4.84
N ASP A 140 -4.84 -12.77 -5.75
CA ASP A 140 -4.90 -12.04 -7.01
C ASP A 140 -4.90 -10.51 -6.86
N LEU A 141 -5.39 -9.77 -7.85
CA LEU A 141 -5.47 -8.31 -7.86
C LEU A 141 -6.71 -7.84 -7.08
N LEU A 142 -6.48 -7.17 -5.97
CA LEU A 142 -7.52 -6.61 -5.12
C LEU A 142 -7.39 -5.10 -4.99
N PRO A 143 -8.51 -4.34 -5.02
CA PRO A 143 -8.49 -2.90 -4.79
C PRO A 143 -7.91 -2.55 -3.43
N VAL A 144 -7.14 -1.48 -3.36
CA VAL A 144 -6.64 -0.89 -2.12
C VAL A 144 -7.73 -0.02 -1.51
N GLN A 145 -8.29 -0.45 -0.39
CA GLN A 145 -9.43 0.21 0.26
C GLN A 145 -9.11 0.68 1.68
N SER A 146 -8.12 0.07 2.34
CA SER A 146 -7.77 0.37 3.73
C SER A 146 -6.41 1.05 3.85
N LEU A 147 -6.20 1.71 4.98
CA LEU A 147 -4.91 2.30 5.33
C LEU A 147 -3.79 1.25 5.40
N MET A 148 -4.12 0.04 5.92
CA MET A 148 -3.13 -1.05 6.00
C MET A 148 -2.71 -1.55 4.61
N GLU A 149 -3.62 -1.60 3.65
CA GLU A 149 -3.28 -1.94 2.25
C GLU A 149 -2.44 -0.84 1.58
N ARG A 150 -2.71 0.43 1.89
CA ARG A 150 -1.85 1.54 1.43
C ARG A 150 -0.46 1.46 2.06
N LEU A 151 -0.37 1.09 3.33
CA LEU A 151 0.91 0.84 3.99
C LEU A 151 1.68 -0.31 3.30
N VAL A 152 1.00 -1.41 2.95
CA VAL A 152 1.61 -2.51 2.18
C VAL A 152 2.16 -2.00 0.85
N MET A 153 1.41 -1.20 0.11
CA MET A 153 1.85 -0.59 -1.15
C MET A 153 3.09 0.31 -0.96
N PHE A 154 3.05 1.18 0.08
CA PHE A 154 4.18 2.01 0.46
C PHE A 154 5.43 1.17 0.77
N LEU A 155 5.29 0.13 1.58
CA LEU A 155 6.41 -0.74 1.92
C LEU A 155 7.02 -1.42 0.70
N LEU A 156 6.21 -1.89 -0.23
CA LEU A 156 6.69 -2.52 -1.46
C LEU A 156 7.52 -1.55 -2.31
N SER A 157 7.11 -0.28 -2.41
CA SER A 157 7.79 0.70 -3.26
C SER A 157 8.97 1.41 -2.60
N GLN A 158 8.95 1.57 -1.27
CA GLN A 158 9.91 2.44 -0.57
C GLN A 158 10.88 1.67 0.35
N VAL A 159 10.50 0.48 0.81
CA VAL A 159 11.23 -0.22 1.88
C VAL A 159 11.71 -1.60 1.49
N VAL A 160 10.83 -2.45 0.94
CA VAL A 160 11.11 -3.88 0.71
C VAL A 160 12.04 -4.07 -0.48
N GLU A 161 11.74 -3.37 -1.56
CA GLU A 161 12.46 -3.46 -2.81
C GLU A 161 13.23 -2.14 -3.02
N ARG A 162 14.41 -2.04 -2.41
CA ARG A 162 15.29 -0.90 -2.69
C ARG A 162 15.71 -0.96 -4.15
N PRO A 163 15.53 0.13 -4.91
CA PRO A 163 15.96 0.15 -6.30
C PRO A 163 17.45 -0.08 -6.40
N SER A 164 17.85 -0.87 -7.36
CA SER A 164 19.25 -1.06 -7.72
C SER A 164 19.86 0.25 -8.24
N LEU A 165 21.17 0.37 -8.21
CA LEU A 165 21.86 1.56 -8.76
C LEU A 165 21.42 1.77 -10.22
N GLY A 166 20.76 2.92 -10.50
CA GLY A 166 20.23 3.23 -11.85
C GLY A 166 18.74 2.91 -12.07
N GLU A 167 18.05 2.28 -11.13
CA GLU A 167 16.57 2.18 -11.17
C GLU A 167 15.91 3.45 -10.61
N ALA A 168 14.78 3.84 -11.21
CA ALA A 168 14.03 5.00 -10.74
C ALA A 168 13.42 4.74 -9.35
N LEU A 169 13.59 5.73 -8.45
CA LEU A 169 12.85 5.77 -7.20
C LEU A 169 11.38 6.09 -7.50
N PHE A 170 10.47 5.32 -6.91
CA PHE A 170 9.06 5.67 -6.95
C PHE A 170 8.79 6.85 -6.02
N SER A 171 8.03 7.83 -6.48
CA SER A 171 7.47 8.88 -5.61
C SER A 171 6.42 8.29 -4.66
N LEU A 172 6.10 9.02 -3.60
CA LEU A 172 4.98 8.66 -2.73
C LEU A 172 3.67 8.79 -3.52
N HIS A 173 2.79 7.81 -3.33
CA HIS A 173 1.50 7.80 -4.02
C HIS A 173 0.48 8.67 -3.29
N PRO A 174 -0.19 9.62 -3.99
CA PRO A 174 -1.22 10.45 -3.37
C PRO A 174 -2.42 9.60 -2.91
N ARG A 175 -3.16 10.10 -1.92
CA ARG A 175 -4.35 9.42 -1.36
C ARG A 175 -5.45 9.22 -2.40
N THR A 176 -5.55 10.13 -3.34
CA THR A 176 -6.57 10.13 -4.40
C THR A 176 -6.30 9.15 -5.52
N GLU A 177 -5.09 8.61 -5.58
CA GLU A 177 -4.70 7.64 -6.59
C GLU A 177 -5.33 6.27 -6.31
N SER A 178 -6.01 5.71 -7.30
CA SER A 178 -6.55 4.35 -7.21
C SER A 178 -5.42 3.33 -7.38
N ALA A 179 -5.51 2.22 -6.64
CA ALA A 179 -4.51 1.17 -6.72
C ALA A 179 -5.11 -0.22 -6.54
N LYS A 180 -4.43 -1.23 -7.08
CA LYS A 180 -4.69 -2.64 -6.77
C LYS A 180 -3.40 -3.34 -6.34
N LEU A 181 -3.48 -4.11 -5.25
CA LEU A 181 -2.41 -4.98 -4.75
C LEU A 181 -2.55 -6.37 -5.36
N LEU A 182 -1.44 -6.93 -5.78
CA LEU A 182 -1.36 -8.32 -6.24
C LEU A 182 -0.91 -9.23 -5.10
N TRP A 183 -1.78 -10.13 -4.71
CA TRP A 183 -1.55 -11.11 -3.65
C TRP A 183 -1.26 -12.49 -4.24
N ARG A 184 -0.20 -13.14 -3.76
CA ARG A 184 0.19 -14.51 -4.10
C ARG A 184 0.77 -15.21 -2.88
N ASP A 185 0.37 -16.45 -2.65
CA ASP A 185 0.91 -17.31 -1.59
C ASP A 185 0.95 -16.63 -0.21
N GLY A 186 -0.12 -15.89 0.13
CA GLY A 186 -0.26 -15.18 1.40
C GLY A 186 0.66 -13.97 1.56
N GLN A 187 1.14 -13.37 0.47
CA GLN A 187 1.94 -12.16 0.51
C GLN A 187 1.63 -11.22 -0.65
N ALA A 188 1.83 -9.92 -0.44
CA ALA A 188 1.77 -8.92 -1.49
C ALA A 188 3.06 -8.99 -2.33
N VAL A 189 2.91 -9.22 -3.64
CA VAL A 189 4.02 -9.43 -4.58
C VAL A 189 4.18 -8.33 -5.61
N GLY A 190 3.25 -7.38 -5.62
CA GLY A 190 3.27 -6.23 -6.50
C GLY A 190 2.00 -5.41 -6.38
N PHE A 191 1.97 -4.32 -7.12
CA PHE A 191 0.79 -3.46 -7.24
C PHE A 191 0.86 -2.65 -8.52
N TYR A 192 -0.26 -2.06 -8.88
CA TYR A 192 -0.28 -0.97 -9.85
C TYR A 192 -1.18 0.16 -9.35
N THR A 193 -0.93 1.38 -9.86
CA THR A 193 -1.71 2.57 -9.53
C THR A 193 -2.32 3.18 -10.78
N VAL A 194 -3.41 3.91 -10.60
CA VAL A 194 -4.15 4.57 -11.67
C VAL A 194 -4.47 6.00 -11.28
N LYS A 195 -4.07 6.93 -12.12
CA LYS A 195 -4.54 8.31 -12.09
C LYS A 195 -5.88 8.37 -12.82
N ASN A 196 -6.93 8.60 -12.07
CA ASN A 196 -8.29 8.56 -12.61
C ASN A 196 -8.56 9.78 -13.48
N LYS A 197 -9.34 9.60 -14.55
CA LYS A 197 -9.88 10.70 -15.33
C LYS A 197 -10.61 11.68 -14.42
N GLY A 198 -10.33 12.98 -14.57
CA GLY A 198 -10.87 14.03 -13.72
C GLY A 198 -10.12 14.28 -12.41
N SER A 199 -9.14 13.45 -12.03
CA SER A 199 -8.28 13.73 -10.89
C SER A 199 -7.26 14.82 -11.23
N LEU A 200 -6.87 15.63 -10.23
CA LEU A 200 -5.85 16.66 -10.40
C LEU A 200 -4.49 16.05 -10.77
N CYS A 201 -3.79 16.71 -11.69
CA CYS A 201 -2.44 16.29 -12.09
C CYS A 201 -1.39 16.60 -11.02
N ASP A 202 -1.58 17.70 -10.31
CA ASP A 202 -0.73 18.18 -9.24
C ASP A 202 -1.52 19.05 -8.26
N SER A 203 -0.92 19.47 -7.15
CA SER A 203 -1.53 20.33 -6.12
C SER A 203 -1.54 21.83 -6.49
N TRP A 204 -0.86 22.22 -7.57
CA TRP A 204 -0.61 23.62 -7.92
C TRP A 204 -1.45 24.08 -9.11
N SER A 205 -1.88 23.17 -9.99
CA SER A 205 -2.68 23.48 -11.16
C SER A 205 -4.10 22.93 -11.03
N SER A 206 -5.04 23.59 -11.70
CA SER A 206 -6.42 23.09 -11.85
C SER A 206 -6.56 22.05 -12.97
N ARG A 207 -5.45 21.61 -13.57
CA ARG A 207 -5.49 20.64 -14.66
C ARG A 207 -5.81 19.25 -14.14
N CYS A 208 -6.74 18.59 -14.84
CA CYS A 208 -7.18 17.23 -14.50
C CYS A 208 -6.83 16.25 -15.63
N TYR A 209 -6.54 15.02 -15.26
CA TYR A 209 -6.32 13.94 -16.22
C TYR A 209 -7.53 13.76 -17.14
N GLN A 210 -7.29 13.71 -18.45
CA GLN A 210 -8.34 13.61 -19.49
C GLN A 210 -8.78 12.17 -19.74
N LEU A 211 -8.04 11.19 -19.22
CA LEU A 211 -8.25 9.75 -19.38
C LEU A 211 -7.70 9.01 -18.17
N PRO A 212 -8.11 7.75 -17.93
CA PRO A 212 -7.46 6.91 -16.93
C PRO A 212 -6.02 6.59 -17.37
N VAL A 213 -5.06 6.76 -16.47
CA VAL A 213 -3.65 6.54 -16.75
C VAL A 213 -3.07 5.54 -15.77
N LEU A 214 -2.56 4.42 -16.28
CA LEU A 214 -1.75 3.49 -15.52
C LEU A 214 -0.42 4.16 -15.20
N ASP A 215 -0.17 4.43 -13.92
CA ASP A 215 0.98 5.24 -13.51
C ASP A 215 2.15 4.39 -13.05
N THR A 216 1.99 3.65 -11.99
CA THR A 216 3.03 2.79 -11.43
C THR A 216 2.66 1.33 -11.60
N VAL A 217 3.62 0.52 -12.05
CA VAL A 217 3.52 -0.95 -12.06
C VAL A 217 4.75 -1.51 -11.38
N LEU A 218 4.56 -2.13 -10.22
CA LEU A 218 5.62 -2.76 -9.46
C LEU A 218 5.36 -4.26 -9.32
N VAL A 219 6.36 -5.06 -9.68
CA VAL A 219 6.42 -6.50 -9.37
C VAL A 219 7.74 -6.77 -8.67
N ARG A 220 7.68 -7.39 -7.50
CA ARG A 220 8.87 -7.75 -6.72
C ARG A 220 9.85 -8.58 -7.57
N PRO A 221 11.16 -8.32 -7.53
CA PRO A 221 12.17 -8.98 -8.36
C PRO A 221 12.05 -10.51 -8.36
N SER A 222 11.85 -11.11 -7.18
CA SER A 222 11.69 -12.57 -7.04
C SER A 222 10.43 -13.15 -7.70
N TRP A 223 9.50 -12.28 -8.12
CA TRP A 223 8.23 -12.65 -8.76
C TRP A 223 8.15 -12.21 -10.22
N ARG A 224 9.15 -11.51 -10.73
CA ARG A 224 9.23 -11.09 -12.16
C ARG A 224 9.34 -12.30 -13.10
N LYS A 225 9.16 -12.06 -14.39
CA LYS A 225 9.22 -13.08 -15.48
C LYS A 225 8.16 -14.20 -15.36
N ARG A 226 7.07 -13.96 -14.59
CA ARG A 226 5.94 -14.90 -14.42
C ARG A 226 4.64 -14.36 -15.04
N GLY A 227 4.70 -13.39 -15.93
CA GLY A 227 3.53 -12.79 -16.59
C GLY A 227 2.72 -11.83 -15.73
N LEU A 228 3.18 -11.48 -14.51
CA LEU A 228 2.41 -10.65 -13.57
C LEU A 228 2.20 -9.22 -14.07
N GLY A 229 3.19 -8.61 -14.72
CA GLY A 229 3.03 -7.30 -15.35
C GLY A 229 2.00 -7.31 -16.48
N LEU A 230 2.00 -8.36 -17.29
CA LEU A 230 0.98 -8.56 -18.33
C LEU A 230 -0.43 -8.68 -17.72
N LYS A 231 -0.55 -9.41 -16.63
CA LYS A 231 -1.81 -9.55 -15.89
C LYS A 231 -2.30 -8.20 -15.34
N MET A 232 -1.40 -7.38 -14.78
CA MET A 232 -1.74 -6.04 -14.28
C MET A 232 -2.22 -5.11 -15.40
N LEU A 233 -1.53 -5.10 -16.54
CA LEU A 233 -1.93 -4.32 -17.71
C LEU A 233 -3.29 -4.79 -18.27
N SER A 234 -3.51 -6.09 -18.35
CA SER A 234 -4.80 -6.66 -18.78
C SER A 234 -5.94 -6.28 -17.84
N ASP A 235 -5.70 -6.36 -16.52
CA ASP A 235 -6.70 -5.98 -15.51
C ASP A 235 -7.00 -4.47 -15.55
N PHE A 236 -5.98 -3.62 -15.72
CA PHE A 236 -6.16 -2.19 -15.94
C PHE A 236 -7.05 -1.91 -17.15
N CYS A 237 -6.71 -2.47 -18.31
CA CYS A 237 -7.47 -2.28 -19.53
C CYS A 237 -8.94 -2.76 -19.39
N SER A 238 -9.14 -3.88 -18.72
CA SER A 238 -10.49 -4.45 -18.47
C SER A 238 -11.28 -3.65 -17.44
N SER A 239 -10.63 -2.88 -16.59
CA SER A 239 -11.29 -2.04 -15.57
C SER A 239 -11.97 -0.80 -16.17
N PHE A 240 -11.65 -0.43 -17.42
CA PHE A 240 -12.17 0.76 -18.10
C PHE A 240 -12.75 0.42 -19.48
N PRO A 241 -13.79 -0.41 -19.56
CA PRO A 241 -14.30 -0.90 -20.85
C PRO A 241 -14.98 0.22 -21.69
N SER A 242 -15.52 1.25 -21.04
CA SER A 242 -16.22 2.36 -21.69
C SER A 242 -15.28 3.46 -22.22
N GLU A 243 -14.03 3.49 -21.76
CA GLU A 243 -13.08 4.52 -22.20
C GLU A 243 -12.50 4.14 -23.57
N GLN A 244 -12.57 5.06 -24.51
CA GLN A 244 -12.02 4.85 -25.86
C GLN A 244 -10.49 4.86 -25.88
N VAL A 245 -9.88 5.58 -24.95
CA VAL A 245 -8.43 5.74 -24.85
C VAL A 245 -7.97 5.51 -23.42
N LEU A 246 -6.88 4.77 -23.27
CA LEU A 246 -6.23 4.46 -22.01
C LEU A 246 -4.78 4.95 -22.05
N GLY A 247 -4.31 5.51 -20.94
CA GLY A 247 -2.95 6.03 -20.81
C GLY A 247 -2.02 5.12 -20.01
N ILE A 248 -0.73 5.23 -20.29
CA ILE A 248 0.36 4.78 -19.42
C ILE A 248 1.29 5.97 -19.23
N SER A 249 1.68 6.26 -17.99
CA SER A 249 2.58 7.38 -17.69
C SER A 249 3.95 7.22 -18.34
N VAL A 250 4.49 8.34 -18.81
CA VAL A 250 5.86 8.44 -19.32
C VAL A 250 6.89 8.62 -18.19
N PRO A 251 8.12 8.16 -18.35
CA PRO A 251 8.62 7.29 -19.43
C PRO A 251 8.32 5.81 -19.18
N LEU A 252 8.11 5.04 -20.25
CA LEU A 252 7.99 3.59 -20.12
C LEU A 252 9.37 2.96 -19.88
N SER A 253 9.47 2.15 -18.82
CA SER A 253 10.68 1.32 -18.62
C SER A 253 10.81 0.25 -19.71
N PRO A 254 12.02 -0.24 -20.01
CA PRO A 254 12.22 -1.34 -20.97
C PRO A 254 11.36 -2.57 -20.65
N SER A 255 11.21 -2.90 -19.37
CA SER A 255 10.34 -3.99 -18.93
C SER A 255 8.87 -3.72 -19.26
N MET A 256 8.39 -2.47 -19.08
CA MET A 256 7.02 -2.11 -19.40
C MET A 256 6.77 -2.08 -20.91
N VAL A 257 7.75 -1.66 -21.71
CA VAL A 257 7.68 -1.75 -23.17
C VAL A 257 7.53 -3.21 -23.62
N ALA A 258 8.27 -4.14 -23.02
CA ALA A 258 8.14 -5.58 -23.31
C ALA A 258 6.76 -6.12 -22.93
N VAL A 259 6.20 -5.70 -21.79
CA VAL A 259 4.83 -6.03 -21.36
C VAL A 259 3.81 -5.50 -22.36
N CYS A 260 3.90 -4.22 -22.75
CA CYS A 260 3.00 -3.60 -23.72
C CYS A 260 3.08 -4.30 -25.09
N ARG A 261 4.29 -4.60 -25.58
CA ARG A 261 4.49 -5.35 -26.82
C ARG A 261 3.75 -6.67 -26.79
N ARG A 262 3.94 -7.47 -25.74
CA ARG A 262 3.28 -8.76 -25.61
C ARG A 262 1.77 -8.63 -25.49
N PHE A 263 1.28 -7.66 -24.71
CA PHE A 263 -0.14 -7.39 -24.56
C PHE A 263 -0.81 -7.02 -25.88
N LEU A 264 -0.23 -6.08 -26.64
CA LEU A 264 -0.78 -5.58 -27.90
C LEU A 264 -0.64 -6.57 -29.07
N GLN A 265 0.26 -7.54 -28.96
CA GLN A 265 0.31 -8.69 -29.87
C GLN A 265 -0.87 -9.64 -29.64
N LEU A 266 -1.31 -9.80 -28.39
CA LEU A 266 -2.39 -10.72 -28.02
C LEU A 266 -3.77 -10.08 -28.08
N ASN A 267 -3.85 -8.75 -28.02
CA ASN A 267 -5.10 -7.98 -27.90
C ASN A 267 -5.09 -6.83 -28.92
N GLU A 268 -5.45 -7.16 -30.16
CA GLU A 268 -5.40 -6.19 -31.28
C GLU A 268 -6.29 -4.99 -31.09
N ASP A 269 -7.47 -5.18 -30.46
CA ASP A 269 -8.44 -4.11 -30.17
C ASP A 269 -7.89 -2.96 -29.31
N TYR A 270 -6.79 -3.20 -28.60
CA TYR A 270 -6.15 -2.17 -27.77
C TYR A 270 -5.03 -1.43 -28.51
N ARG A 271 -4.66 -1.80 -29.75
CA ARG A 271 -3.59 -1.14 -30.51
C ARG A 271 -3.87 0.33 -30.74
N ASP A 272 -5.13 0.71 -30.99
CA ASP A 272 -5.54 2.09 -31.21
C ASP A 272 -6.05 2.78 -29.94
N ARG A 273 -6.05 2.07 -28.79
CA ARG A 273 -6.60 2.56 -27.52
C ARG A 273 -5.55 2.84 -26.46
N LEU A 274 -4.35 2.27 -26.56
CA LEU A 274 -3.32 2.40 -25.55
C LEU A 274 -2.26 3.43 -25.95
N TYR A 275 -2.09 4.44 -25.10
CA TYR A 275 -1.19 5.57 -25.34
C TYR A 275 -0.24 5.79 -24.18
N GLU A 276 0.99 6.13 -24.49
CA GLU A 276 1.94 6.76 -23.59
C GLU A 276 1.53 8.21 -23.41
N VAL A 277 1.47 8.71 -22.14
CA VAL A 277 0.79 9.97 -21.82
C VAL A 277 1.62 10.83 -20.89
N GLU A 278 1.81 12.10 -21.27
CA GLU A 278 2.26 13.18 -20.38
C GLU A 278 1.02 13.87 -19.77
N ALA A 279 1.09 14.24 -18.48
CA ALA A 279 -0.03 14.93 -17.82
C ALA A 279 -0.35 16.30 -18.46
N PRO A 280 -1.61 16.66 -18.61
CA PRO A 280 -2.87 15.99 -18.25
C PRO A 280 -3.39 14.97 -19.26
N GLY A 281 -2.69 14.71 -20.35
CA GLY A 281 -3.10 13.74 -21.35
C GLY A 281 -4.02 14.33 -22.45
N GLU A 282 -3.76 15.54 -22.88
CA GLU A 282 -4.35 16.11 -24.10
C GLU A 282 -3.83 15.38 -25.35
N TRP A 283 -4.49 15.57 -26.49
CA TRP A 283 -4.11 14.86 -27.73
C TRP A 283 -2.65 15.04 -28.12
N THR A 284 -2.11 16.22 -27.93
CA THR A 284 -0.69 16.54 -28.24
C THR A 284 0.30 15.87 -27.28
N GLN A 285 -0.19 15.40 -26.14
CA GLN A 285 0.58 14.74 -25.08
C GLN A 285 0.45 13.22 -25.10
N ARG A 286 -0.19 12.67 -26.13
CA ARG A 286 -0.41 11.23 -26.31
C ARG A 286 0.44 10.69 -27.44
N ARG A 287 1.08 9.56 -27.22
CA ARG A 287 1.82 8.83 -28.23
C ARG A 287 1.32 7.39 -28.26
N ASN A 288 0.83 6.93 -29.42
CA ASN A 288 0.34 5.57 -29.53
C ASN A 288 1.46 4.56 -29.27
N VAL A 289 1.25 3.69 -28.26
CA VAL A 289 2.27 2.72 -27.80
C VAL A 289 2.60 1.69 -28.89
N TRP A 290 1.58 1.17 -29.60
CA TRP A 290 1.79 0.18 -30.65
C TRP A 290 2.60 0.76 -31.81
N LEU A 291 2.25 1.95 -32.26
CA LEU A 291 2.99 2.64 -33.34
C LEU A 291 4.44 2.90 -32.94
N ASN A 292 4.69 3.34 -31.71
CA ASN A 292 6.05 3.55 -31.22
C ASN A 292 6.87 2.24 -31.16
N ILE A 293 6.23 1.12 -30.79
CA ILE A 293 6.85 -0.21 -30.81
C ILE A 293 7.20 -0.61 -32.26
N GLN A 294 6.27 -0.41 -33.22
CA GLN A 294 6.50 -0.76 -34.63
C GLN A 294 7.62 0.09 -35.26
N LEU A 295 7.70 1.36 -34.89
CA LEU A 295 8.73 2.29 -35.38
C LEU A 295 10.07 2.17 -34.61
N SER A 296 10.19 1.19 -33.71
CA SER A 296 11.39 0.96 -32.88
C SER A 296 11.86 2.22 -32.12
N ARG A 297 10.89 3.08 -31.70
CA ARG A 297 11.19 4.33 -30.99
C ARG A 297 11.63 4.10 -29.53
N TYR A 298 11.32 2.94 -28.97
CA TYR A 298 11.87 2.53 -27.69
C TYR A 298 13.22 1.85 -27.94
N SER A 299 14.30 2.65 -27.94
CA SER A 299 15.66 2.12 -28.02
C SER A 299 15.86 1.16 -26.85
N LEU A 300 16.22 -0.07 -27.14
CA LEU A 300 16.78 -1.00 -26.17
C LEU A 300 18.18 -0.46 -25.83
N SER A 301 18.27 0.44 -24.86
CA SER A 301 19.55 0.82 -24.27
C SER A 301 19.98 -0.35 -23.40
N GLY A 302 20.92 -1.14 -23.91
CA GLY A 302 21.55 -2.25 -23.19
C GLY A 302 21.29 -3.59 -23.85
N ASP A 303 22.05 -3.89 -24.88
CA ASP A 303 22.48 -5.24 -25.13
C ASP A 303 23.27 -5.73 -23.90
N GLU A 304 22.61 -6.32 -22.95
CA GLU A 304 23.24 -7.36 -22.14
C GLU A 304 22.91 -8.70 -22.80
N VAL A 305 23.80 -9.04 -23.74
CA VAL A 305 24.09 -10.38 -24.20
C VAL A 305 24.60 -11.19 -23.01
N VAL A 306 24.06 -12.38 -22.86
CA VAL A 306 24.40 -13.60 -22.14
C VAL A 306 23.45 -13.96 -21.02
#